data_fc014032315fc319a038029df59a9510
#
_entry.id   fc014032315fc319a038029df59a9510
#
_cell.length_a   1.000
_cell.length_b   1.000
_cell.length_c   1.000
_cell.angle_alpha   90.00
_cell.angle_beta   90.00
_cell.angle_gamma   90.00
#
_symmetry.space_group_name_H-M   'P 1'
#
loop_
_entity.id
_entity.type
_entity.pdbx_description
1 polymer ?
#
loop_
_entity_poly.entity_id
_entity_poly.type
_entity_poly.pdbx_seq_one_letter_code
_entity_poly.pdbx_strand_id
1 'polypeptide(L)'
;WRVKETDRIAAMATELRKVGAPPMFDFQPKQHFELGEALGLMDFETAAKLSGSRFVVLKGPLARLERALSQLMLDLHTSEHGYTEVNPPLLVHDDAMFGTAQLPKFEDDQFETLRTINPEIGKLNLLRREAESTLPDIELQPPDASGKSPIELLQEVMERLGRIRKRTDRINAGLTDIAEFFENKETHWLIPTAEVPLTNLVREDITDEAKLPIRVTAGTPCFRAEAGAAGKDTRGMIRQHQFSKVELVSITTPEQSLDEHERMLSS
;
A
#
# COMPACT_ATOMS: atom_id res chain seq x y z
N TRP A 1 8.65 -14.56 16.04
CA TRP A 1 10.01 -14.36 15.54
C TRP A 1 10.24 -12.87 15.19
N ARG A 2 9.33 -12.22 14.43
CA ARG A 2 9.42 -10.81 14.02
C ARG A 2 9.43 -9.83 15.22
N VAL A 3 8.62 -10.06 16.25
CA VAL A 3 8.56 -9.18 17.44
C VAL A 3 9.88 -9.15 18.21
N LYS A 4 10.56 -10.30 18.36
CA LYS A 4 11.85 -10.40 19.06
C LYS A 4 13.00 -9.72 18.31
N GLU A 5 12.95 -9.64 16.99
CA GLU A 5 13.97 -9.00 16.17
C GLU A 5 13.84 -7.47 16.16
N THR A 6 12.62 -6.95 16.10
CA THR A 6 12.33 -5.51 16.23
C THR A 6 12.73 -4.97 17.60
N ASP A 7 12.43 -5.69 18.68
CA ASP A 7 12.84 -5.31 20.03
C ASP A 7 14.37 -5.35 20.19
N ARG A 8 15.06 -6.29 19.53
CA ARG A 8 16.50 -6.40 19.55
C ARG A 8 17.17 -5.28 18.74
N ILE A 9 16.61 -4.88 17.60
CA ILE A 9 17.09 -3.75 16.80
C ILE A 9 16.87 -2.44 17.56
N ALA A 10 15.71 -2.24 18.19
CA ALA A 10 15.44 -1.08 19.02
C ALA A 10 16.37 -0.98 20.23
N ALA A 11 16.72 -2.12 20.84
CA ALA A 11 17.68 -2.19 21.96
C ALA A 11 19.15 -1.93 21.53
N MET A 12 19.44 -2.04 20.22
CA MET A 12 20.76 -1.77 19.65
C MET A 12 20.88 -0.35 19.05
N ALA A 13 19.77 0.41 18.99
CA ALA A 13 19.78 1.78 18.50
C ALA A 13 20.59 2.66 19.47
N THR A 14 21.68 3.22 18.99
CA THR A 14 22.50 4.16 19.74
C THR A 14 22.14 5.58 19.33
N GLU A 15 21.74 6.41 20.31
CA GLU A 15 21.53 7.84 20.07
C GLU A 15 22.87 8.51 19.78
N LEU A 16 23.05 9.02 18.57
CA LEU A 16 24.29 9.66 18.13
C LEU A 16 24.34 11.14 18.53
N ARG A 17 23.21 11.84 18.40
CA ARG A 17 23.14 13.29 18.61
C ARG A 17 21.71 13.72 18.94
N LYS A 18 21.55 14.63 19.89
CA LYS A 18 20.30 15.37 20.13
C LYS A 18 20.41 16.78 19.61
N VAL A 19 19.42 17.23 18.85
CA VAL A 19 19.33 18.59 18.33
C VAL A 19 18.03 19.21 18.81
N GLY A 20 18.12 20.38 19.48
CA GLY A 20 16.98 21.09 20.06
C GLY A 20 16.47 20.48 21.37
N ALA A 21 15.42 21.07 21.90
CA ALA A 21 14.68 20.60 23.08
C ALA A 21 13.17 20.65 22.81
N PRO A 22 12.41 19.67 23.32
CA PRO A 22 10.94 19.73 23.23
C PRO A 22 10.42 21.02 23.90
N PRO A 23 9.43 21.71 23.27
CA PRO A 23 8.82 22.87 23.90
C PRO A 23 8.11 22.47 25.19
N MET A 24 8.22 23.31 26.23
CA MET A 24 7.46 23.16 27.46
C MET A 24 6.23 24.07 27.38
N PHE A 25 5.06 23.46 27.61
CA PHE A 25 3.80 24.18 27.64
C PHE A 25 3.31 24.31 29.10
N ASP A 26 2.68 25.42 29.43
CA ASP A 26 1.97 25.66 30.68
C ASP A 26 0.53 25.14 30.69
N PHE A 27 0.14 24.49 29.60
CA PHE A 27 -1.17 23.85 29.41
C PHE A 27 -1.00 22.44 28.85
N GLN A 28 -2.05 21.61 28.99
CA GLN A 28 -2.11 20.28 28.38
C GLN A 28 -2.38 20.39 26.87
N PRO A 29 -1.38 20.08 25.99
CA PRO A 29 -1.59 20.16 24.56
C PRO A 29 -2.56 19.08 24.07
N LYS A 30 -3.46 19.47 23.17
CA LYS A 30 -4.37 18.53 22.48
C LYS A 30 -3.64 17.80 21.38
N GLN A 31 -4.12 16.61 21.05
CA GLN A 31 -3.63 15.84 19.91
C GLN A 31 -4.05 16.52 18.58
N HIS A 32 -3.26 16.31 17.53
CA HIS A 32 -3.51 16.90 16.21
C HIS A 32 -4.90 16.60 15.66
N PHE A 33 -5.39 15.38 15.83
CA PHE A 33 -6.72 14.97 15.40
C PHE A 33 -7.84 15.66 16.19
N GLU A 34 -7.66 15.86 17.49
CA GLU A 34 -8.63 16.60 18.33
C GLU A 34 -8.76 18.06 17.86
N LEU A 35 -7.63 18.68 17.49
CA LEU A 35 -7.61 20.03 16.95
C LEU A 35 -8.26 20.10 15.57
N GLY A 36 -7.91 19.18 14.68
CA GLY A 36 -8.40 19.13 13.30
C GLY A 36 -9.91 18.87 13.22
N GLU A 37 -10.42 17.95 14.04
CA GLU A 37 -11.86 17.65 14.14
C GLU A 37 -12.64 18.82 14.75
N ALA A 38 -12.14 19.42 15.83
CA ALA A 38 -12.78 20.57 16.47
C ALA A 38 -12.88 21.79 15.55
N LEU A 39 -11.93 21.95 14.61
CA LEU A 39 -11.96 22.98 13.58
C LEU A 39 -12.85 22.61 12.37
N GLY A 40 -13.34 21.37 12.29
CA GLY A 40 -14.08 20.85 11.15
C GLY A 40 -13.24 20.67 9.88
N LEU A 41 -11.91 20.62 10.02
CA LEU A 41 -10.94 20.59 8.91
C LEU A 41 -10.32 19.21 8.66
N MET A 42 -10.44 18.28 9.62
CA MET A 42 -10.12 16.87 9.50
C MET A 42 -11.39 16.04 9.61
N ASP A 43 -11.59 15.09 8.69
CA ASP A 43 -12.80 14.28 8.65
C ASP A 43 -12.44 12.82 8.44
N PHE A 44 -12.35 12.09 9.54
CA PHE A 44 -12.04 10.66 9.54
C PHE A 44 -13.27 9.80 9.23
N GLU A 45 -14.48 10.27 9.56
CA GLU A 45 -15.71 9.54 9.29
C GLU A 45 -15.98 9.47 7.78
N THR A 46 -15.90 10.60 7.09
CA THR A 46 -16.01 10.62 5.61
C THR A 46 -14.90 9.81 4.96
N ALA A 47 -13.66 9.88 5.45
CA ALA A 47 -12.56 9.08 4.93
C ALA A 47 -12.80 7.58 5.09
N ALA A 48 -13.31 7.14 6.25
CA ALA A 48 -13.65 5.75 6.51
C ALA A 48 -14.77 5.25 5.58
N LYS A 49 -15.76 6.11 5.27
CA LYS A 49 -16.83 5.81 4.32
C LYS A 49 -16.29 5.65 2.88
N LEU A 50 -15.28 6.43 2.50
CA LEU A 50 -14.69 6.40 1.15
C LEU A 50 -13.71 5.25 0.95
N SER A 51 -12.85 4.99 1.94
CA SER A 51 -11.66 4.13 1.76
C SER A 51 -11.36 3.21 2.95
N GLY A 52 -12.14 3.26 4.02
CA GLY A 52 -11.88 2.50 5.24
C GLY A 52 -11.07 3.27 6.27
N SER A 53 -10.50 2.54 7.23
CA SER A 53 -9.66 3.11 8.30
C SER A 53 -8.32 3.61 7.77
N ARG A 54 -7.62 4.42 8.58
CA ARG A 54 -6.27 4.97 8.28
C ARG A 54 -6.20 5.87 7.04
N PHE A 55 -7.31 6.55 6.73
CA PHE A 55 -7.38 7.64 5.78
C PHE A 55 -7.93 8.87 6.47
N VAL A 56 -7.67 10.04 5.91
CA VAL A 56 -8.21 11.32 6.36
C VAL A 56 -8.66 12.16 5.18
N VAL A 57 -9.74 12.91 5.36
CA VAL A 57 -10.12 13.97 4.43
C VAL A 57 -9.76 15.30 5.08
N LEU A 58 -8.81 16.01 4.50
CA LEU A 58 -8.46 17.37 4.89
C LEU A 58 -9.32 18.36 4.10
N LYS A 59 -9.78 19.42 4.78
CA LYS A 59 -10.67 20.41 4.19
C LYS A 59 -10.13 21.83 4.31
N GLY A 60 -10.49 22.67 3.34
CA GLY A 60 -10.27 24.11 3.38
C GLY A 60 -8.83 24.54 3.69
N PRO A 61 -8.62 25.35 4.75
CA PRO A 61 -7.28 25.85 5.11
C PRO A 61 -6.27 24.75 5.41
N LEU A 62 -6.69 23.60 5.96
CA LEU A 62 -5.76 22.51 6.31
C LEU A 62 -5.26 21.78 5.07
N ALA A 63 -6.13 21.52 4.09
CA ALA A 63 -5.71 20.98 2.79
C ALA A 63 -4.78 21.94 2.04
N ARG A 64 -5.03 23.26 2.16
CA ARG A 64 -4.12 24.27 1.61
C ARG A 64 -2.77 24.28 2.31
N LEU A 65 -2.74 24.11 3.64
CA LEU A 65 -1.51 24.07 4.43
C LEU A 65 -0.65 22.86 4.05
N GLU A 66 -1.22 21.67 3.92
CA GLU A 66 -0.51 20.47 3.48
C GLU A 66 0.20 20.69 2.14
N ARG A 67 -0.54 21.20 1.16
CA ARG A 67 0.02 21.54 -0.16
C ARG A 67 1.11 22.63 -0.07
N ALA A 68 0.89 23.66 0.75
CA ALA A 68 1.86 24.75 0.92
C ALA A 68 3.16 24.27 1.56
N LEU A 69 3.10 23.36 2.54
CA LEU A 69 4.28 22.76 3.16
C LEU A 69 5.07 21.91 2.15
N SER A 70 4.37 21.10 1.36
CA SER A 70 5.03 20.31 0.31
C SER A 70 5.72 21.20 -0.71
N GLN A 71 5.05 22.27 -1.16
CA GLN A 71 5.63 23.24 -2.08
C GLN A 71 6.83 23.96 -1.47
N LEU A 72 6.73 24.41 -0.23
CA LEU A 72 7.84 25.09 0.47
C LEU A 72 9.09 24.20 0.54
N MET A 73 8.92 22.92 0.90
CA MET A 73 10.03 21.97 0.97
C MET A 73 10.68 21.76 -0.41
N LEU A 74 9.88 21.58 -1.46
CA LEU A 74 10.41 21.43 -2.83
C LEU A 74 11.14 22.68 -3.30
N ASP A 75 10.55 23.87 -3.12
CA ASP A 75 11.15 25.13 -3.51
C ASP A 75 12.47 25.38 -2.78
N LEU A 76 12.54 25.10 -1.48
CA LEU A 76 13.75 25.25 -0.67
C LEU A 76 14.86 24.31 -1.17
N HIS A 77 14.55 23.03 -1.34
CA HIS A 77 15.55 22.05 -1.74
C HIS A 77 16.06 22.27 -3.17
N THR A 78 15.22 22.76 -4.07
CA THR A 78 15.63 23.04 -5.45
C THR A 78 16.36 24.37 -5.61
N SER A 79 15.98 25.42 -4.85
CA SER A 79 16.59 26.75 -4.96
C SER A 79 17.83 26.95 -4.10
N GLU A 80 17.89 26.32 -2.91
CA GLU A 80 18.96 26.59 -1.94
C GLU A 80 19.88 25.37 -1.73
N HIS A 81 19.34 24.15 -1.78
CA HIS A 81 20.12 22.96 -1.43
C HIS A 81 20.66 22.19 -2.65
N GLY A 82 20.42 22.68 -3.87
CA GLY A 82 21.00 22.13 -5.10
C GLY A 82 20.43 20.77 -5.52
N TYR A 83 19.18 20.46 -5.15
CA TYR A 83 18.47 19.30 -5.64
C TYR A 83 17.77 19.59 -6.98
N THR A 84 17.65 18.57 -7.81
CA THR A 84 16.81 18.60 -9.00
C THR A 84 15.46 17.96 -8.67
N GLU A 85 14.36 18.68 -8.90
CA GLU A 85 13.03 18.12 -8.75
C GLU A 85 12.74 17.11 -9.85
N VAL A 86 12.19 15.97 -9.46
CA VAL A 86 11.76 14.89 -10.34
C VAL A 86 10.30 14.57 -10.05
N ASN A 87 9.51 14.39 -11.08
CA ASN A 87 8.13 13.91 -10.97
C ASN A 87 8.06 12.46 -11.47
N PRO A 88 8.29 11.47 -10.58
CA PRO A 88 8.36 10.07 -10.98
C PRO A 88 6.96 9.44 -11.11
N PRO A 89 6.83 8.30 -11.83
CA PRO A 89 5.63 7.50 -11.78
C PRO A 89 5.35 6.97 -10.38
N LEU A 90 4.06 6.87 -10.03
CA LEU A 90 3.60 6.33 -8.72
C LEU A 90 3.42 4.81 -8.76
N LEU A 91 3.37 4.23 -9.96
CA LEU A 91 3.28 2.79 -10.21
C LEU A 91 4.63 2.33 -10.73
N VAL A 92 5.21 1.32 -10.08
CA VAL A 92 6.52 0.77 -10.42
C VAL A 92 6.45 -0.75 -10.59
N HIS A 93 7.36 -1.30 -11.37
CA HIS A 93 7.52 -2.75 -11.53
C HIS A 93 8.22 -3.39 -10.33
N ASP A 94 8.12 -4.72 -10.23
CA ASP A 94 8.77 -5.53 -9.19
C ASP A 94 10.25 -5.21 -9.05
N ASP A 95 10.98 -5.09 -10.17
CA ASP A 95 12.42 -4.82 -10.20
C ASP A 95 12.80 -3.52 -9.47
N ALA A 96 11.96 -2.48 -9.57
CA ALA A 96 12.19 -1.23 -8.87
C ALA A 96 12.01 -1.39 -7.35
N MET A 97 11.06 -2.21 -6.93
CA MET A 97 10.81 -2.53 -5.53
C MET A 97 11.95 -3.41 -4.96
N PHE A 98 12.44 -4.38 -5.73
CA PHE A 98 13.61 -5.19 -5.36
C PHE A 98 14.88 -4.33 -5.26
N GLY A 99 15.10 -3.43 -6.19
CA GLY A 99 16.28 -2.54 -6.25
C GLY A 99 16.45 -1.66 -5.01
N THR A 100 15.39 -1.42 -4.25
CA THR A 100 15.38 -0.63 -3.00
C THR A 100 15.04 -1.45 -1.77
N ALA A 101 15.15 -2.78 -1.85
CA ALA A 101 14.88 -3.74 -0.77
C ALA A 101 13.47 -3.64 -0.14
N GLN A 102 12.48 -3.11 -0.88
CA GLN A 102 11.09 -3.15 -0.46
C GLN A 102 10.52 -4.57 -0.58
N LEU A 103 10.87 -5.26 -1.66
CA LEU A 103 10.57 -6.68 -1.84
C LEU A 103 11.81 -7.54 -1.62
N PRO A 104 11.64 -8.78 -1.16
CA PRO A 104 10.41 -9.40 -0.64
C PRO A 104 10.12 -9.04 0.83
N LYS A 105 11.02 -8.30 1.48
CA LYS A 105 11.04 -8.11 2.94
C LYS A 105 9.79 -7.44 3.50
N PHE A 106 9.25 -6.46 2.78
CA PHE A 106 8.10 -5.64 3.19
C PHE A 106 6.88 -5.83 2.30
N GLU A 107 6.73 -6.99 1.66
CA GLU A 107 5.63 -7.29 0.74
C GLU A 107 4.26 -7.06 1.38
N ASP A 108 4.06 -7.51 2.63
CA ASP A 108 2.83 -7.33 3.40
C ASP A 108 2.46 -5.83 3.64
N ASP A 109 3.44 -4.93 3.52
CA ASP A 109 3.27 -3.48 3.71
C ASP A 109 3.02 -2.72 2.40
N GLN A 110 3.04 -3.41 1.25
CA GLN A 110 2.89 -2.80 -0.06
C GLN A 110 1.46 -2.91 -0.59
N PHE A 111 1.10 -1.99 -1.47
CA PHE A 111 -0.11 -2.07 -2.28
C PHE A 111 0.24 -2.55 -3.68
N GLU A 112 -0.09 -3.80 -3.96
CA GLU A 112 -0.05 -4.37 -5.30
C GLU A 112 -1.26 -3.89 -6.11
N THR A 113 -1.04 -3.53 -7.37
CA THR A 113 -2.12 -3.21 -8.31
C THR A 113 -2.16 -4.26 -9.40
N LEU A 114 -3.35 -4.77 -9.64
CA LEU A 114 -3.62 -5.66 -10.74
C LEU A 114 -4.16 -4.85 -11.90
N ARG A 115 -3.46 -4.81 -13.03
CA ARG A 115 -4.02 -4.27 -14.25
C ARG A 115 -5.06 -5.24 -14.79
N THR A 116 -6.28 -5.13 -14.30
CA THR A 116 -7.43 -5.82 -14.89
C THR A 116 -8.07 -4.96 -15.98
N ILE A 117 -7.44 -4.92 -17.14
CA ILE A 117 -8.20 -4.58 -18.35
C ILE A 117 -8.90 -5.88 -18.73
N ASN A 118 -10.17 -6.13 -18.26
CA ASN A 118 -10.66 -7.42 -18.65
C ASN A 118 -12.17 -7.69 -18.52
N PRO A 119 -12.72 -8.30 -19.59
CA PRO A 119 -13.92 -9.10 -19.54
C PRO A 119 -13.89 -10.25 -18.49
N GLU A 120 -12.71 -10.66 -18.02
CA GLU A 120 -12.49 -11.74 -17.05
C GLU A 120 -13.05 -11.44 -15.65
N ILE A 121 -13.10 -10.19 -15.18
CA ILE A 121 -13.81 -9.84 -13.95
C ILE A 121 -15.31 -10.17 -14.08
N GLY A 122 -15.87 -9.98 -15.26
CA GLY A 122 -17.24 -10.41 -15.55
C GLY A 122 -17.40 -11.92 -15.39
N LYS A 123 -16.43 -12.72 -15.90
CA LYS A 123 -16.40 -14.18 -15.71
C LYS A 123 -16.24 -14.56 -14.24
N LEU A 124 -15.32 -13.95 -13.50
CA LEU A 124 -15.14 -14.16 -12.05
C LEU A 124 -16.42 -13.92 -11.27
N ASN A 125 -17.09 -12.81 -11.52
CA ASN A 125 -18.36 -12.50 -10.86
C ASN A 125 -19.46 -13.47 -11.24
N LEU A 126 -19.47 -13.95 -12.49
CA LEU A 126 -20.41 -14.98 -12.93
C LEU A 126 -20.14 -16.31 -12.22
N LEU A 127 -18.88 -16.77 -12.19
CA LEU A 127 -18.46 -18.00 -11.51
C LEU A 127 -18.74 -17.95 -10.01
N ARG A 128 -18.49 -16.81 -9.37
CA ARG A 128 -18.85 -16.59 -7.96
C ARG A 128 -20.35 -16.76 -7.75
N ARG A 129 -21.19 -16.14 -8.58
CA ARG A 129 -22.66 -16.29 -8.50
C ARG A 129 -23.10 -17.73 -8.74
N GLU A 130 -22.47 -18.44 -9.68
CA GLU A 130 -22.74 -19.85 -9.94
C GLU A 130 -22.36 -20.72 -8.74
N ALA A 131 -21.20 -20.46 -8.09
CA ALA A 131 -20.77 -21.14 -6.88
C ALA A 131 -21.76 -20.89 -5.72
N GLU A 132 -22.10 -19.62 -5.46
CA GLU A 132 -23.05 -19.21 -4.43
C GLU A 132 -24.44 -19.86 -4.65
N SER A 133 -24.90 -19.96 -5.90
CA SER A 133 -26.19 -20.61 -6.23
C SER A 133 -26.18 -22.12 -6.13
N THR A 134 -25.00 -22.74 -6.07
CA THR A 134 -24.83 -24.19 -5.97
C THR A 134 -24.86 -24.68 -4.51
N LEU A 135 -24.52 -23.81 -3.54
CA LEU A 135 -24.48 -24.13 -2.12
C LEU A 135 -25.81 -24.71 -1.59
N PRO A 136 -26.99 -24.15 -1.90
CA PRO A 136 -28.27 -24.72 -1.45
C PRO A 136 -28.56 -26.12 -2.03
N ASP A 137 -27.98 -26.45 -3.19
CA ASP A 137 -28.14 -27.74 -3.82
C ASP A 137 -27.26 -28.83 -3.17
N ILE A 138 -26.25 -28.43 -2.37
CA ILE A 138 -25.36 -29.35 -1.65
C ILE A 138 -25.93 -29.71 -0.27
N GLU A 139 -26.75 -28.85 0.32
CA GLU A 139 -27.47 -29.20 1.54
C GLU A 139 -28.48 -30.32 1.25
N LEU A 140 -28.16 -31.52 1.71
CA LEU A 140 -29.05 -32.66 1.70
C LEU A 140 -30.21 -32.39 2.66
N GLN A 141 -31.33 -31.93 2.14
CA GLN A 141 -32.56 -31.94 2.93
C GLN A 141 -32.91 -33.37 3.29
N PRO A 142 -33.32 -33.66 4.55
CA PRO A 142 -33.75 -34.98 4.92
C PRO A 142 -34.91 -35.41 4.00
N PRO A 143 -35.01 -36.71 3.64
CA PRO A 143 -36.08 -37.19 2.80
C PRO A 143 -37.43 -36.88 3.48
N ASP A 144 -38.13 -35.96 2.86
CA ASP A 144 -39.41 -35.54 3.36
C ASP A 144 -40.45 -36.67 3.14
N ALA A 145 -41.55 -36.58 3.88
CA ALA A 145 -42.65 -37.52 3.84
C ALA A 145 -43.50 -37.36 2.56
N SER A 146 -42.88 -37.16 1.39
CA SER A 146 -43.56 -36.82 0.13
C SER A 146 -44.34 -37.96 -0.54
N GLY A 147 -44.28 -39.16 0.03
CA GLY A 147 -44.99 -40.31 -0.51
C GLY A 147 -44.44 -40.88 -1.83
N LYS A 148 -43.27 -40.37 -2.30
CA LYS A 148 -42.60 -40.85 -3.50
C LYS A 148 -42.01 -42.23 -3.33
N SER A 149 -42.03 -43.02 -4.39
CA SER A 149 -41.39 -44.33 -4.39
C SER A 149 -39.88 -44.23 -4.29
N PRO A 150 -39.14 -45.22 -3.75
CA PRO A 150 -37.69 -45.22 -3.68
C PRO A 150 -36.99 -44.98 -5.04
N ILE A 151 -37.62 -45.42 -6.13
CA ILE A 151 -37.10 -45.23 -7.50
C ILE A 151 -37.20 -43.76 -7.93
N GLU A 152 -38.32 -43.10 -7.64
CA GLU A 152 -38.54 -41.69 -7.97
C GLU A 152 -37.59 -40.80 -7.17
N LEU A 153 -37.37 -41.10 -5.89
CA LEU A 153 -36.37 -40.42 -5.05
C LEU A 153 -34.95 -40.59 -5.61
N LEU A 154 -34.58 -41.78 -6.05
CA LEU A 154 -33.27 -42.06 -6.63
C LEU A 154 -33.08 -41.29 -7.94
N GLN A 155 -34.08 -41.23 -8.80
CA GLN A 155 -34.02 -40.46 -10.05
C GLN A 155 -33.85 -38.97 -9.78
N GLU A 156 -34.59 -38.40 -8.83
CA GLU A 156 -34.46 -37.00 -8.44
C GLU A 156 -33.07 -36.67 -7.90
N VAL A 157 -32.50 -37.53 -7.04
CA VAL A 157 -31.13 -37.40 -6.54
C VAL A 157 -30.11 -37.47 -7.68
N MET A 158 -30.26 -38.39 -8.61
CA MET A 158 -29.35 -38.52 -9.76
C MET A 158 -29.41 -37.32 -10.69
N GLU A 159 -30.57 -36.74 -10.94
CA GLU A 159 -30.72 -35.51 -11.72
C GLU A 159 -30.07 -34.32 -10.99
N ARG A 160 -30.27 -34.22 -9.67
CA ARG A 160 -29.69 -33.18 -8.84
C ARG A 160 -28.15 -33.27 -8.84
N LEU A 161 -27.59 -34.45 -8.67
CA LEU A 161 -26.15 -34.71 -8.78
C LEU A 161 -25.61 -34.37 -10.17
N GLY A 162 -26.36 -34.68 -11.23
CA GLY A 162 -25.98 -34.31 -12.60
C GLY A 162 -25.91 -32.78 -12.82
N ARG A 163 -26.85 -32.04 -12.23
CA ARG A 163 -26.81 -30.55 -12.26
C ARG A 163 -25.62 -29.99 -11.49
N ILE A 164 -25.38 -30.53 -10.28
CA ILE A 164 -24.22 -30.13 -9.45
C ILE A 164 -22.91 -30.38 -10.21
N ARG A 165 -22.74 -31.59 -10.77
CA ARG A 165 -21.56 -31.97 -11.53
C ARG A 165 -21.30 -31.01 -12.70
N LYS A 166 -22.30 -30.72 -13.53
CA LYS A 166 -22.16 -29.78 -14.65
C LYS A 166 -21.76 -28.37 -14.22
N ARG A 167 -22.26 -27.89 -13.08
CA ARG A 167 -21.89 -26.58 -12.52
C ARG A 167 -20.47 -26.59 -11.99
N THR A 168 -20.06 -27.65 -11.28
CA THR A 168 -18.70 -27.80 -10.76
C THR A 168 -17.68 -27.88 -11.89
N ASP A 169 -17.96 -28.63 -12.97
CA ASP A 169 -17.09 -28.72 -14.14
C ASP A 169 -16.89 -27.34 -14.80
N ARG A 170 -17.97 -26.53 -14.88
CA ARG A 170 -17.91 -25.17 -15.42
C ARG A 170 -17.11 -24.21 -14.54
N ILE A 171 -17.28 -24.29 -13.21
CA ILE A 171 -16.52 -23.52 -12.24
C ILE A 171 -15.03 -23.89 -12.32
N ASN A 172 -14.69 -25.17 -12.38
CA ASN A 172 -13.31 -25.63 -12.50
C ASN A 172 -12.64 -25.17 -13.79
N ALA A 173 -13.35 -25.24 -14.94
CA ALA A 173 -12.83 -24.75 -16.21
C ALA A 173 -12.53 -23.23 -16.12
N GLY A 174 -13.46 -22.44 -15.53
CA GLY A 174 -13.25 -21.02 -15.34
C GLY A 174 -12.12 -20.68 -14.37
N LEU A 175 -11.91 -21.50 -13.33
CA LEU A 175 -10.78 -21.35 -12.41
C LEU A 175 -9.43 -21.60 -13.10
N THR A 176 -9.38 -22.54 -14.06
CA THR A 176 -8.18 -22.79 -14.87
C THR A 176 -7.86 -21.59 -15.75
N ASP A 177 -8.86 -21.04 -16.47
CA ASP A 177 -8.71 -19.83 -17.28
C ASP A 177 -8.19 -18.63 -16.43
N ILE A 178 -8.65 -18.53 -15.20
CA ILE A 178 -8.25 -17.51 -14.24
C ILE A 178 -6.80 -17.73 -13.78
N ALA A 179 -6.39 -18.96 -13.49
CA ALA A 179 -5.02 -19.27 -13.09
C ALA A 179 -4.02 -18.90 -14.20
N GLU A 180 -4.31 -19.25 -15.45
CA GLU A 180 -3.50 -18.86 -16.61
C GLU A 180 -3.43 -17.33 -16.78
N PHE A 181 -4.53 -16.63 -16.47
CA PHE A 181 -4.56 -15.17 -16.48
C PHE A 181 -3.64 -14.56 -15.42
N PHE A 182 -3.63 -15.10 -14.20
CA PHE A 182 -2.76 -14.61 -13.13
C PHE A 182 -1.28 -14.93 -13.36
N GLU A 183 -0.94 -15.99 -14.08
CA GLU A 183 0.43 -16.31 -14.47
C GLU A 183 1.03 -15.31 -15.47
N ASN A 184 0.20 -14.67 -16.30
CA ASN A 184 0.61 -13.75 -17.37
C ASN A 184 0.37 -12.26 -17.04
N LYS A 185 0.14 -11.89 -15.78
CA LYS A 185 -0.14 -10.51 -15.42
C LYS A 185 1.14 -9.70 -15.21
N GLU A 186 1.10 -8.48 -15.68
CA GLU A 186 2.07 -7.45 -15.35
C GLU A 186 1.67 -6.83 -14.00
N THR A 187 2.47 -7.09 -12.97
CA THR A 187 2.27 -6.54 -11.63
C THR A 187 2.88 -5.15 -11.55
N HIS A 188 2.16 -4.22 -10.94
CA HIS A 188 2.67 -2.92 -10.55
C HIS A 188 2.41 -2.69 -9.07
N TRP A 189 3.25 -1.88 -8.46
CA TRP A 189 3.18 -1.51 -7.05
C TRP A 189 2.98 -0.02 -6.91
N LEU A 190 2.08 0.40 -6.02
CA LEU A 190 2.03 1.79 -5.59
C LEU A 190 3.26 2.08 -4.72
N ILE A 191 3.97 3.16 -5.03
CA ILE A 191 5.22 3.49 -4.31
C ILE A 191 4.98 3.74 -2.82
N PRO A 192 5.71 3.09 -1.91
CA PRO A 192 5.66 3.40 -0.46
C PRO A 192 6.45 4.66 -0.10
N THR A 193 7.29 5.13 -1.00
CA THR A 193 8.20 6.26 -0.87
C THR A 193 8.75 6.62 -2.25
N ALA A 194 9.03 7.89 -2.50
CA ALA A 194 9.69 8.32 -3.73
C ALA A 194 11.15 7.83 -3.85
N GLU A 195 11.76 7.37 -2.76
CA GLU A 195 13.06 6.69 -2.80
C GLU A 195 13.10 5.59 -3.85
N VAL A 196 12.01 4.80 -3.98
CA VAL A 196 11.94 3.69 -4.94
C VAL A 196 12.19 4.17 -6.37
N PRO A 197 11.39 5.05 -6.99
CA PRO A 197 11.66 5.50 -8.33
C PRO A 197 12.92 6.37 -8.43
N LEU A 198 13.24 7.21 -7.45
CA LEU A 198 14.38 8.11 -7.51
C LEU A 198 15.73 7.36 -7.49
N THR A 199 15.87 6.33 -6.66
CA THR A 199 17.10 5.52 -6.62
C THR A 199 17.25 4.68 -7.88
N ASN A 200 16.14 4.22 -8.46
CA ASN A 200 16.14 3.44 -9.69
C ASN A 200 16.42 4.28 -10.97
N LEU A 201 16.55 5.60 -10.88
CA LEU A 201 16.95 6.43 -12.02
C LEU A 201 18.33 6.06 -12.59
N VAL A 202 19.18 5.47 -11.78
CA VAL A 202 20.54 5.02 -12.16
C VAL A 202 20.70 3.50 -12.11
N ARG A 203 19.61 2.76 -11.95
CA ARG A 203 19.65 1.30 -11.93
C ARG A 203 20.16 0.76 -13.26
N GLU A 204 21.07 -0.24 -13.18
CA GLU A 204 21.66 -0.92 -14.35
C GLU A 204 22.49 0.00 -15.27
N ASP A 205 22.75 1.25 -14.84
CA ASP A 205 23.60 2.19 -15.55
C ASP A 205 25.00 2.30 -14.92
N ILE A 206 26.01 2.52 -15.74
CA ILE A 206 27.35 2.91 -15.29
C ILE A 206 27.37 4.43 -15.27
N THR A 207 27.29 5.00 -14.07
CA THR A 207 27.29 6.45 -13.89
C THR A 207 28.73 6.98 -13.93
N ASP A 208 28.96 8.01 -14.76
CA ASP A 208 30.23 8.74 -14.81
C ASP A 208 30.45 9.48 -13.48
N GLU A 209 31.62 9.27 -12.87
CA GLU A 209 31.99 9.90 -11.60
C GLU A 209 31.95 11.44 -11.68
N ALA A 210 32.24 12.02 -12.83
CA ALA A 210 32.16 13.47 -13.05
C ALA A 210 30.74 14.05 -12.91
N LYS A 211 29.70 13.22 -12.94
CA LYS A 211 28.30 13.61 -12.75
C LYS A 211 27.84 13.51 -11.29
N LEU A 212 28.66 12.96 -10.42
CA LEU A 212 28.35 12.82 -8.99
C LEU A 212 28.75 14.04 -8.18
N PRO A 213 28.02 14.38 -7.13
CA PRO A 213 26.81 13.73 -6.66
C PRO A 213 25.57 14.08 -7.50
N ILE A 214 24.69 13.10 -7.74
CA ILE A 214 23.36 13.34 -8.30
C ILE A 214 22.39 13.53 -7.13
N ARG A 215 21.78 14.71 -7.03
CA ARG A 215 20.83 15.08 -5.99
C ARG A 215 19.46 15.28 -6.59
N VAL A 216 18.48 14.48 -6.17
CA VAL A 216 17.10 14.54 -6.66
C VAL A 216 16.11 14.61 -5.51
N THR A 217 15.02 15.32 -5.73
CA THR A 217 13.90 15.43 -4.80
C THR A 217 12.57 15.20 -5.51
N ALA A 218 11.60 14.69 -4.79
CA ALA A 218 10.24 14.54 -5.30
C ALA A 218 9.22 14.71 -4.16
N GLY A 219 8.10 15.37 -4.46
CA GLY A 219 6.94 15.46 -3.60
C GLY A 219 5.84 14.53 -4.15
N THR A 220 5.60 13.39 -3.50
CA THR A 220 4.67 12.39 -4.01
C THR A 220 3.67 11.91 -2.97
N PRO A 221 2.46 11.47 -3.39
CA PRO A 221 1.70 10.52 -2.62
C PRO A 221 2.50 9.23 -2.41
N CYS A 222 2.40 8.67 -1.21
CA CYS A 222 3.03 7.40 -0.83
C CYS A 222 1.98 6.49 -0.22
N PHE A 223 2.16 5.16 -0.38
CA PHE A 223 1.16 4.17 -0.01
C PHE A 223 1.79 3.06 0.81
N ARG A 224 1.22 2.76 2.01
CA ARG A 224 1.69 1.69 2.88
C ARG A 224 0.51 0.96 3.50
N ALA A 225 0.51 -0.36 3.46
CA ALA A 225 -0.54 -1.16 4.09
C ALA A 225 -0.45 -1.17 5.62
N GLU A 226 0.70 -0.75 6.21
CA GLU A 226 0.91 -0.64 7.66
C GLU A 226 0.52 -1.94 8.41
N ALA A 227 0.88 -3.09 7.85
CA ALA A 227 0.44 -4.41 8.29
C ALA A 227 0.86 -4.77 9.72
N GLY A 228 1.96 -4.20 10.21
CA GLY A 228 2.48 -4.44 11.55
C GLY A 228 2.11 -3.39 12.60
N ALA A 229 1.40 -2.33 12.23
CA ALA A 229 1.14 -1.21 13.12
C ALA A 229 -0.04 -1.47 14.06
N ALA A 230 0.25 -1.76 15.33
CA ALA A 230 -0.72 -1.85 16.42
C ALA A 230 -0.39 -0.81 17.52
N GLY A 231 -1.40 -0.22 18.14
CA GLY A 231 -1.22 0.64 19.31
C GLY A 231 -1.61 2.11 19.13
N LYS A 232 -0.98 3.01 19.90
CA LYS A 232 -1.36 4.43 20.02
C LYS A 232 -1.25 5.23 18.71
N ASP A 233 -0.31 4.86 17.83
CA ASP A 233 -0.02 5.57 16.58
C ASP A 233 -1.03 5.29 15.45
N THR A 234 -2.04 4.46 15.70
CA THR A 234 -3.09 4.15 14.70
C THR A 234 -4.20 5.20 14.66
N ARG A 235 -4.24 6.14 15.62
CA ARG A 235 -5.23 7.22 15.68
C ARG A 235 -4.67 8.51 15.06
N GLY A 236 -5.50 9.20 14.28
CA GLY A 236 -5.12 10.44 13.61
C GLY A 236 -4.34 10.21 12.32
N MET A 237 -3.37 11.08 12.03
CA MET A 237 -2.61 11.12 10.76
C MET A 237 -1.19 10.52 10.85
N ILE A 238 -0.81 9.89 11.97
CA ILE A 238 0.59 9.44 12.15
C ILE A 238 0.89 8.21 11.28
N ARG A 239 -0.09 7.29 11.16
CA ARG A 239 0.03 6.09 10.32
C ARG A 239 -1.16 5.97 9.39
N GLN A 240 -0.93 6.30 8.13
CA GLN A 240 -1.95 6.31 7.09
C GLN A 240 -1.56 5.37 5.95
N HIS A 241 -2.59 4.81 5.28
CA HIS A 241 -2.40 4.04 4.06
C HIS A 241 -1.96 4.91 2.87
N GLN A 242 -2.32 6.19 2.90
CA GLN A 242 -1.93 7.18 1.91
C GLN A 242 -1.51 8.47 2.60
N PHE A 243 -0.36 9.02 2.25
CA PHE A 243 0.17 10.27 2.78
C PHE A 243 1.06 10.95 1.73
N SER A 244 1.31 12.26 1.89
CA SER A 244 2.24 13.00 1.04
C SER A 244 3.62 13.06 1.69
N LYS A 245 4.68 12.91 0.89
CA LYS A 245 6.08 12.99 1.36
C LYS A 245 6.95 13.73 0.36
N VAL A 246 7.80 14.60 0.85
CA VAL A 246 8.92 15.15 0.08
C VAL A 246 10.15 14.33 0.43
N GLU A 247 10.79 13.75 -0.57
CA GLU A 247 11.92 12.84 -0.46
C GLU A 247 13.18 13.49 -1.01
N LEU A 248 14.31 13.26 -0.35
CA LEU A 248 15.64 13.64 -0.82
C LEU A 248 16.46 12.37 -1.08
N VAL A 249 17.05 12.26 -2.25
CA VAL A 249 17.97 11.19 -2.61
C VAL A 249 19.25 11.78 -3.17
N SER A 250 20.39 11.33 -2.66
CA SER A 250 21.70 11.68 -3.18
C SER A 250 22.46 10.42 -3.57
N ILE A 251 22.96 10.40 -4.79
CA ILE A 251 23.82 9.34 -5.33
C ILE A 251 25.23 9.91 -5.42
N THR A 252 26.17 9.29 -4.73
CA THR A 252 27.52 9.81 -4.56
C THR A 252 28.56 8.69 -4.62
N THR A 253 29.85 9.03 -4.65
CA THR A 253 30.90 8.03 -4.48
C THR A 253 30.91 7.50 -3.04
N PRO A 254 31.43 6.28 -2.79
CA PRO A 254 31.54 5.74 -1.43
C PRO A 254 32.34 6.63 -0.48
N GLU A 255 33.38 7.28 -0.98
CA GLU A 255 34.29 8.16 -0.21
C GLU A 255 33.59 9.42 0.28
N GLN A 256 32.65 9.95 -0.51
CA GLN A 256 31.90 11.18 -0.19
C GLN A 256 30.59 10.92 0.56
N SER A 257 30.22 9.64 0.76
CA SER A 257 28.91 9.25 1.28
C SER A 257 28.59 9.84 2.66
N LEU A 258 29.57 9.85 3.57
CA LEU A 258 29.38 10.39 4.92
C LEU A 258 29.22 11.92 4.93
N ASP A 259 30.01 12.62 4.14
CA ASP A 259 29.93 14.08 4.03
C ASP A 259 28.61 14.50 3.38
N GLU A 260 28.18 13.77 2.36
CA GLU A 260 26.89 14.02 1.71
C GLU A 260 25.70 13.73 2.64
N HIS A 261 25.81 12.70 3.50
CA HIS A 261 24.81 12.41 4.51
C HIS A 261 24.69 13.55 5.55
N GLU A 262 25.81 14.07 6.06
CA GLU A 262 25.80 15.21 6.99
C GLU A 262 25.26 16.49 6.31
N ARG A 263 25.58 16.70 5.05
CA ARG A 263 25.01 17.80 4.26
C ARG A 263 23.49 17.67 4.14
N MET A 264 22.99 16.47 3.84
CA MET A 264 21.56 16.19 3.74
C MET A 264 20.83 16.41 5.08
N LEU A 265 21.45 16.08 6.21
CA LEU A 265 20.89 16.32 7.54
C LEU A 265 20.84 17.83 7.90
N SER A 266 21.66 18.65 7.28
CA SER A 266 21.70 20.10 7.50
C SER A 266 20.84 20.91 6.51
N SER A 267 20.29 20.24 5.50
CA SER A 267 19.36 20.79 4.51
C SER A 267 17.93 20.75 5.03
#